data_467a4d1700acc0d91f0eea3897dd360a
#
_entry.id   467a4d1700acc0d91f0eea3897dd360a
#
_cell.length_a   1.000
_cell.length_b   1.000
_cell.length_c   1.000
_cell.angle_alpha   90.00
_cell.angle_beta   90.00
_cell.angle_gamma   90.00
#
_symmetry.space_group_name_H-M   'P 1'
#
loop_
_entity.id
_entity.type
_entity.pdbx_description
1 polymer ?
#
loop_
_entity_poly.entity_id
_entity_poly.type
_entity_poly.pdbx_seq_one_letter_code
_entity_poly.pdbx_strand_id
1 'polypeptide(L)'
;ECILVNKWSYGLRLPFMKLWGYHRWADSPVQKEDILVFNNPANLSEPVIDRREVFISRCIGIPGDTLLIDSLFSVIPSEKNAPDQKFLYSYPRQRERQLDSLLSILSIAPNKLLGQDSTKNIRSFSRYEHYLLEQAMNGNCWIEPIVKEDSMEMLKPLIIPSKGKAVRVYPWNKTLLRNTLVLHEKKQAEIKNDTLYVEGKPVQHCHFTKDYYWVGANNAINLSDSRLFGFVPEDHIIGKASIIWFSKEKGTGPFSGYRWGRIWKRVE
;
A
#
# COMPACT_ATOMS: atom_id res chain seq x y z
N GLU A 1 17.25 -0.09 8.93
CA GLU A 1 16.78 0.87 9.94
C GLU A 1 15.95 0.17 11.00
N CYS A 2 16.08 0.60 12.26
CA CYS A 2 15.21 0.20 13.37
C CYS A 2 14.29 1.35 13.71
N ILE A 3 12.99 1.10 13.76
CA ILE A 3 11.98 2.12 13.98
C ILE A 3 11.25 1.83 15.30
N LEU A 4 11.07 2.87 16.12
CA LEU A 4 10.22 2.80 17.30
C LEU A 4 8.76 2.96 16.91
N VAL A 5 7.95 1.99 17.32
CA VAL A 5 6.52 1.96 17.08
C VAL A 5 5.76 2.35 18.34
N ASN A 6 4.99 3.43 18.26
CA ASN A 6 4.08 3.79 19.34
C ASN A 6 2.77 2.99 19.19
N LYS A 7 2.63 1.96 20.01
CA LYS A 7 1.44 1.10 20.03
C LYS A 7 0.22 1.72 20.71
N TRP A 8 0.41 2.86 21.40
CA TRP A 8 -0.65 3.58 22.11
C TRP A 8 -1.28 4.68 21.25
N SER A 9 -0.70 5.01 20.10
CA SER A 9 -1.15 6.14 19.26
C SER A 9 -2.61 6.06 18.86
N TYR A 10 -3.13 4.85 18.70
CA TYR A 10 -4.52 4.61 18.29
C TYR A 10 -5.32 3.88 19.37
N GLY A 11 -4.85 3.91 20.61
CA GLY A 11 -5.40 3.15 21.72
C GLY A 11 -4.70 1.80 21.93
N LEU A 12 -4.83 1.25 23.13
CA LEU A 12 -4.20 -0.01 23.50
C LEU A 12 -4.94 -1.18 22.87
N ARG A 13 -4.32 -1.83 21.89
CA ARG A 13 -4.79 -3.08 21.32
C ARG A 13 -4.46 -4.23 22.27
N LEU A 14 -5.46 -4.97 22.72
CA LEU A 14 -5.25 -6.13 23.59
C LEU A 14 -4.55 -7.26 22.81
N PRO A 15 -3.51 -7.88 23.39
CA PRO A 15 -2.84 -9.04 22.77
C PRO A 15 -3.76 -10.27 22.82
N PHE A 16 -3.38 -11.32 22.07
CA PHE A 16 -4.11 -12.60 22.03
C PHE A 16 -5.52 -12.50 21.43
N MET A 17 -5.65 -11.81 20.31
CA MET A 17 -6.93 -11.66 19.60
C MET A 17 -7.63 -12.99 19.29
N LYS A 18 -6.90 -14.10 19.22
CA LYS A 18 -7.48 -15.44 19.03
C LYS A 18 -8.39 -15.85 20.21
N LEU A 19 -8.09 -15.41 21.41
CA LEU A 19 -8.84 -15.79 22.64
C LEU A 19 -9.97 -14.81 22.97
N TRP A 20 -9.69 -13.51 22.81
CA TRP A 20 -10.57 -12.44 23.31
C TRP A 20 -11.25 -11.66 22.18
N GLY A 21 -10.93 -11.96 20.91
CA GLY A 21 -11.34 -11.12 19.79
C GLY A 21 -10.55 -9.81 19.70
N TYR A 22 -10.96 -8.94 18.79
CA TYR A 22 -10.37 -7.61 18.67
C TYR A 22 -11.00 -6.65 19.69
N HIS A 23 -10.16 -6.10 20.56
CA HIS A 23 -10.53 -5.07 21.52
C HIS A 23 -9.43 -4.01 21.56
N ARG A 24 -9.85 -2.73 21.57
CA ARG A 24 -8.95 -1.59 21.70
C ARG A 24 -9.54 -0.62 22.73
N TRP A 25 -8.70 -0.19 23.67
CA TRP A 25 -9.07 0.76 24.71
C TRP A 25 -8.50 2.14 24.41
N ALA A 26 -9.22 3.20 24.81
CA ALA A 26 -8.87 4.60 24.55
C ALA A 26 -8.61 4.83 23.06
N ASP A 27 -9.57 4.43 22.22
CA ASP A 27 -9.48 4.49 20.79
C ASP A 27 -9.27 5.93 20.31
N SER A 28 -8.27 6.12 19.45
CA SER A 28 -7.97 7.39 18.80
C SER A 28 -7.93 7.17 17.29
N PRO A 29 -8.53 8.07 16.50
CA PRO A 29 -8.63 7.88 15.07
C PRO A 29 -7.25 7.94 14.39
N VAL A 30 -7.05 7.06 13.44
CA VAL A 30 -5.93 7.13 12.50
C VAL A 30 -6.14 8.35 11.60
N GLN A 31 -5.07 9.10 11.35
CA GLN A 31 -5.10 10.27 10.48
C GLN A 31 -4.45 9.97 9.13
N LYS A 32 -4.82 10.72 8.10
CA LYS A 32 -4.08 10.73 6.84
C LYS A 32 -2.64 11.10 7.10
N GLU A 33 -1.74 10.58 6.26
CA GLU A 33 -0.30 10.76 6.34
C GLU A 33 0.39 10.06 7.53
N ASP A 34 -0.36 9.43 8.44
CA ASP A 34 0.24 8.61 9.48
C ASP A 34 1.02 7.43 8.88
N ILE A 35 2.22 7.20 9.38
CA ILE A 35 2.97 5.99 9.03
C ILE A 35 2.50 4.85 9.90
N LEU A 36 1.65 4.01 9.33
CA LEU A 36 1.03 2.87 10.01
C LEU A 36 1.97 1.68 10.08
N VAL A 37 1.95 1.01 11.21
CA VAL A 37 2.54 -0.31 11.40
C VAL A 37 1.39 -1.30 11.59
N PHE A 38 1.32 -2.32 10.73
CA PHE A 38 0.19 -3.23 10.69
C PHE A 38 0.61 -4.65 10.27
N ASN A 39 -0.20 -5.64 10.63
CA ASN A 39 -0.03 -7.02 10.22
C ASN A 39 -0.50 -7.22 8.77
N ASN A 40 0.22 -7.99 7.97
CA ASN A 40 -0.09 -8.29 6.57
C ASN A 40 -1.53 -8.82 6.41
N PRO A 41 -2.44 -8.08 5.75
CA PRO A 41 -3.82 -8.52 5.59
C PRO A 41 -3.98 -9.66 4.58
N ALA A 42 -3.02 -9.84 3.66
CA ALA A 42 -3.08 -10.86 2.61
C ALA A 42 -2.45 -12.20 3.00
N ASN A 43 -1.78 -12.29 4.14
CA ASN A 43 -1.17 -13.56 4.58
C ASN A 43 -2.21 -14.51 5.16
N LEU A 44 -2.81 -15.34 4.30
CA LEU A 44 -3.84 -16.32 4.66
C LEU A 44 -3.26 -17.62 5.25
N SER A 45 -1.97 -17.89 5.05
CA SER A 45 -1.31 -19.09 5.59
C SER A 45 -1.18 -19.04 7.12
N GLU A 46 -1.12 -17.81 7.69
CA GLU A 46 -1.12 -17.61 9.13
C GLU A 46 -2.51 -17.11 9.59
N PRO A 47 -3.29 -17.95 10.25
CA PRO A 47 -4.65 -17.61 10.68
C PRO A 47 -4.69 -16.58 11.82
N VAL A 48 -3.61 -16.48 12.62
CA VAL A 48 -3.53 -15.55 13.74
C VAL A 48 -2.93 -14.22 13.28
N ILE A 49 -3.73 -13.15 13.30
CA ILE A 49 -3.32 -11.83 12.82
C ILE A 49 -2.03 -11.37 13.49
N ASP A 50 -1.89 -11.51 14.80
CA ASP A 50 -0.72 -11.07 15.57
C ASP A 50 0.60 -11.75 15.20
N ARG A 51 0.55 -12.88 14.47
CA ARG A 51 1.73 -13.63 14.01
C ARG A 51 2.09 -13.34 12.56
N ARG A 52 1.23 -12.62 11.83
CA ARG A 52 1.49 -12.26 10.45
C ARG A 52 2.65 -11.28 10.36
N GLU A 53 3.30 -11.26 9.21
CA GLU A 53 4.34 -10.28 8.88
C GLU A 53 3.88 -8.86 9.17
N VAL A 54 4.81 -8.04 9.65
CA VAL A 54 4.55 -6.65 9.97
C VAL A 54 5.00 -5.77 8.81
N PHE A 55 4.08 -4.95 8.33
CA PHE A 55 4.34 -3.96 7.28
C PHE A 55 4.27 -2.54 7.84
N ILE A 56 4.94 -1.63 7.13
CA ILE A 56 4.95 -0.20 7.42
C ILE A 56 4.60 0.53 6.13
N SER A 57 3.53 1.34 6.16
CA SER A 57 3.09 2.12 5.01
C SER A 57 2.37 3.39 5.46
N ARG A 58 2.30 4.38 4.58
CA ARG A 58 1.62 5.64 4.83
C ARG A 58 0.10 5.47 4.66
N CYS A 59 -0.68 6.01 5.58
CA CYS A 59 -2.14 6.09 5.46
C CYS A 59 -2.52 7.14 4.43
N ILE A 60 -3.12 6.72 3.31
CA ILE A 60 -3.59 7.62 2.26
C ILE A 60 -5.09 7.89 2.40
N GLY A 61 -5.85 6.87 2.78
CA GLY A 61 -7.30 6.96 2.96
C GLY A 61 -7.76 6.39 4.29
N ILE A 62 -8.62 7.15 4.97
CA ILE A 62 -9.25 6.79 6.23
C ILE A 62 -10.72 6.35 5.99
N PRO A 63 -11.39 5.71 6.97
CA PRO A 63 -12.75 5.22 6.82
C PRO A 63 -13.74 6.30 6.36
N GLY A 64 -14.43 6.05 5.26
CA GLY A 64 -15.42 6.97 4.68
C GLY A 64 -14.86 7.96 3.65
N ASP A 65 -13.56 7.99 3.44
CA ASP A 65 -12.94 8.78 2.37
C ASP A 65 -13.30 8.28 0.99
N THR A 66 -13.24 9.20 0.03
CA THR A 66 -13.29 8.88 -1.40
C THR A 66 -11.97 9.27 -2.04
N LEU A 67 -11.24 8.29 -2.56
CA LEU A 67 -10.00 8.49 -3.28
C LEU A 67 -10.24 8.40 -4.78
N LEU A 68 -9.55 9.20 -5.57
CA LEU A 68 -9.51 9.02 -7.03
C LEU A 68 -8.38 8.07 -7.37
N ILE A 69 -8.73 6.97 -8.02
CA ILE A 69 -7.78 5.91 -8.40
C ILE A 69 -7.81 5.66 -9.91
N ASP A 70 -6.69 5.25 -10.45
CA ASP A 70 -6.58 4.73 -11.80
C ASP A 70 -7.00 3.26 -11.92
N SER A 71 -6.86 2.69 -13.12
CA SER A 71 -7.17 1.28 -13.38
C SER A 71 -6.28 0.28 -12.64
N LEU A 72 -5.14 0.72 -12.10
CA LEU A 72 -4.19 -0.06 -11.32
C LEU A 72 -4.29 0.21 -9.80
N PHE A 73 -5.36 0.88 -9.38
CA PHE A 73 -5.58 1.28 -7.98
C PHE A 73 -4.50 2.22 -7.41
N SER A 74 -3.74 2.90 -8.26
CA SER A 74 -2.86 3.98 -7.82
C SER A 74 -3.70 5.22 -7.52
N VAL A 75 -3.47 5.81 -6.34
CA VAL A 75 -4.19 7.02 -5.93
C VAL A 75 -3.58 8.22 -6.65
N ILE A 76 -4.42 9.01 -7.30
CA ILE A 76 -4.00 10.25 -7.93
C ILE A 76 -4.14 11.35 -6.89
N PRO A 77 -3.04 12.05 -6.58
CA PRO A 77 -3.06 13.13 -5.62
C PRO A 77 -3.97 14.26 -6.10
N SER A 78 -4.91 14.68 -5.26
CA SER A 78 -5.73 15.87 -5.51
C SER A 78 -4.99 17.18 -5.21
N GLU A 79 -3.85 17.11 -4.52
CA GLU A 79 -3.08 18.27 -4.07
C GLU A 79 -1.61 18.17 -4.52
N LYS A 80 -1.00 19.33 -4.80
CA LYS A 80 0.40 19.45 -5.26
C LYS A 80 1.44 18.89 -4.26
N ASN A 81 1.07 18.70 -3.01
CA ASN A 81 1.93 18.25 -1.92
C ASN A 81 1.68 16.81 -1.49
N ALA A 82 1.02 16.01 -2.33
CA ALA A 82 0.83 14.61 -2.01
C ALA A 82 2.18 13.86 -1.94
N PRO A 83 2.32 12.90 -1.00
CA PRO A 83 3.56 12.14 -0.87
C PRO A 83 3.91 11.45 -2.18
N ASP A 84 5.22 11.34 -2.44
CA ASP A 84 5.77 10.74 -3.64
C ASP A 84 5.43 9.25 -3.72
N GLN A 85 4.38 8.93 -4.45
CA GLN A 85 3.90 7.57 -4.63
C GLN A 85 4.65 6.88 -5.76
N LYS A 86 4.81 5.56 -5.64
CA LYS A 86 5.36 4.72 -6.71
C LYS A 86 4.25 4.31 -7.67
N PHE A 87 4.46 4.58 -8.95
CA PHE A 87 3.60 4.16 -10.05
C PHE A 87 4.23 3.00 -10.81
N LEU A 88 3.44 2.30 -11.60
CA LEU A 88 3.93 1.18 -12.40
C LEU A 88 4.36 1.66 -13.78
N TYR A 89 5.55 1.25 -14.17
CA TYR A 89 6.15 1.54 -15.47
C TYR A 89 6.58 0.26 -16.17
N SER A 90 6.39 0.23 -17.49
CA SER A 90 6.84 -0.85 -18.35
C SER A 90 8.06 -0.42 -19.14
N TYR A 91 8.95 -1.36 -19.41
CA TYR A 91 10.14 -1.14 -20.24
C TYR A 91 10.56 -2.43 -20.96
N PRO A 92 11.30 -2.32 -22.10
CA PRO A 92 11.76 -3.49 -22.84
C PRO A 92 12.68 -4.39 -22.01
N ARG A 93 12.39 -5.68 -21.97
CA ARG A 93 13.16 -6.69 -21.20
C ARG A 93 14.66 -6.69 -21.54
N GLN A 94 15.00 -6.44 -22.80
CA GLN A 94 16.39 -6.40 -23.27
C GLN A 94 17.21 -5.28 -22.62
N ARG A 95 16.55 -4.25 -22.06
CA ARG A 95 17.17 -3.09 -21.42
C ARG A 95 17.31 -3.20 -19.89
N GLU A 96 17.06 -4.38 -19.34
CA GLU A 96 17.15 -4.65 -17.88
C GLU A 96 18.51 -4.21 -17.31
N ARG A 97 19.62 -4.68 -17.93
CA ARG A 97 20.97 -4.33 -17.47
C ARG A 97 21.27 -2.83 -17.58
N GLN A 98 20.76 -2.20 -18.62
CA GLN A 98 20.92 -0.76 -18.82
C GLN A 98 20.15 0.02 -17.74
N LEU A 99 18.95 -0.43 -17.39
CA LEU A 99 18.17 0.16 -16.31
C LEU A 99 18.89 0.03 -14.96
N ASP A 100 19.40 -1.15 -14.64
CA ASP A 100 20.14 -1.36 -13.37
C ASP A 100 21.38 -0.46 -13.27
N SER A 101 22.09 -0.25 -14.38
CA SER A 101 23.21 0.70 -14.43
C SER A 101 22.76 2.13 -14.19
N LEU A 102 21.66 2.57 -14.81
CA LEU A 102 21.11 3.91 -14.61
C LEU A 102 20.65 4.13 -13.17
N LEU A 103 19.97 3.14 -12.57
CA LEU A 103 19.55 3.22 -11.17
C LEU A 103 20.74 3.41 -10.24
N SER A 104 21.85 2.69 -10.50
CA SER A 104 23.09 2.82 -9.73
C SER A 104 23.71 4.22 -9.88
N ILE A 105 23.81 4.72 -11.10
CA ILE A 105 24.40 6.05 -11.42
C ILE A 105 23.58 7.16 -10.75
N LEU A 106 22.26 7.07 -10.80
CA LEU A 106 21.34 8.07 -10.24
C LEU A 106 21.11 7.90 -8.74
N SER A 107 21.76 6.91 -8.11
CA SER A 107 21.55 6.56 -6.70
C SER A 107 20.10 6.27 -6.33
N ILE A 108 19.33 5.79 -7.31
CA ILE A 108 17.96 5.30 -7.10
C ILE A 108 18.03 3.92 -6.45
N ALA A 109 17.30 3.73 -5.36
CA ALA A 109 17.31 2.46 -4.65
C ALA A 109 16.85 1.30 -5.55
N PRO A 110 17.55 0.15 -5.54
CA PRO A 110 17.15 -1.03 -6.31
C PRO A 110 15.72 -1.43 -5.98
N ASN A 111 14.93 -1.68 -7.01
CA ASN A 111 13.56 -2.14 -6.87
C ASN A 111 13.37 -3.52 -7.50
N LYS A 112 12.36 -4.25 -7.06
CA LYS A 112 12.06 -5.59 -7.58
C LYS A 112 11.28 -5.51 -8.88
N LEU A 113 11.50 -6.48 -9.75
CA LEU A 113 10.64 -6.77 -10.87
C LEU A 113 9.26 -7.19 -10.33
N LEU A 114 8.21 -6.49 -10.72
CA LEU A 114 6.84 -6.70 -10.23
C LEU A 114 6.00 -7.55 -11.17
N GLY A 115 6.32 -7.50 -12.45
CA GLY A 115 5.66 -8.25 -13.49
C GLY A 115 6.57 -8.40 -14.71
N GLN A 116 6.27 -9.39 -15.51
CA GLN A 116 7.02 -9.70 -16.73
C GLN A 116 6.08 -10.32 -17.75
N ASP A 117 6.20 -9.84 -18.98
CA ASP A 117 5.57 -10.47 -20.14
C ASP A 117 6.66 -10.94 -21.14
N SER A 118 6.28 -11.39 -22.33
CA SER A 118 7.22 -11.87 -23.36
C SER A 118 8.23 -10.80 -23.80
N THR A 119 7.88 -9.53 -23.76
CA THR A 119 8.63 -8.40 -24.33
C THR A 119 9.00 -7.31 -23.32
N LYS A 120 8.19 -7.12 -22.31
CA LYS A 120 8.30 -6.02 -21.33
C LYS A 120 8.43 -6.53 -19.90
N ASN A 121 9.17 -5.78 -19.13
CA ASN A 121 9.26 -5.89 -17.68
C ASN A 121 8.52 -4.72 -17.02
N ILE A 122 8.05 -4.94 -15.78
CA ILE A 122 7.32 -3.94 -14.99
C ILE A 122 8.06 -3.72 -13.67
N ARG A 123 8.38 -2.45 -13.41
CA ARG A 123 8.90 -1.98 -12.10
C ARG A 123 8.12 -0.74 -11.63
N SER A 124 8.29 -0.38 -10.35
CA SER A 124 7.67 0.82 -9.79
C SER A 124 8.69 1.92 -9.58
N PHE A 125 8.33 3.12 -10.01
CA PHE A 125 9.11 4.35 -9.80
C PHE A 125 8.21 5.45 -9.25
N SER A 126 8.78 6.35 -8.44
CA SER A 126 8.14 7.61 -8.13
C SER A 126 8.19 8.55 -9.36
N ARG A 127 7.38 9.59 -9.36
CA ARG A 127 7.45 10.62 -10.41
C ARG A 127 8.82 11.25 -10.48
N TYR A 128 9.44 11.49 -9.34
CA TYR A 128 10.78 12.05 -9.26
C TYR A 128 11.85 11.09 -9.79
N GLU A 129 11.79 9.81 -9.42
CA GLU A 129 12.70 8.79 -9.96
C GLU A 129 12.55 8.63 -11.47
N HIS A 130 11.32 8.62 -11.98
CA HIS A 130 11.06 8.58 -13.43
C HIS A 130 11.60 9.82 -14.14
N TYR A 131 11.40 11.01 -13.56
CA TYR A 131 11.96 12.24 -14.08
C TYR A 131 13.49 12.19 -14.17
N LEU A 132 14.19 11.69 -13.15
CA LEU A 132 15.65 11.53 -13.19
C LEU A 132 16.10 10.56 -14.30
N LEU A 133 15.37 9.46 -14.47
CA LEU A 133 15.63 8.48 -15.54
C LEU A 133 15.42 9.12 -16.94
N GLU A 134 14.37 9.90 -17.12
CA GLU A 134 14.08 10.62 -18.35
C GLU A 134 15.18 11.62 -18.68
N GLN A 135 15.64 12.40 -17.70
CA GLN A 135 16.76 13.35 -17.88
C GLN A 135 18.05 12.62 -18.24
N ALA A 136 18.37 11.51 -17.59
CA ALA A 136 19.56 10.71 -17.87
C ALA A 136 19.55 10.07 -19.27
N MET A 137 18.36 9.86 -19.83
CA MET A 137 18.16 9.31 -21.18
C MET A 137 18.05 10.39 -22.26
N ASN A 138 18.27 11.69 -21.94
CA ASN A 138 18.21 12.82 -22.86
C ASN A 138 16.93 12.88 -23.72
N GLY A 139 15.77 12.64 -23.10
CA GLY A 139 14.47 12.68 -23.77
C GLY A 139 14.09 11.42 -24.56
N ASN A 140 14.99 10.44 -24.71
CA ASN A 140 14.69 9.13 -25.31
C ASN A 140 14.31 8.10 -24.27
N CYS A 141 13.39 8.45 -23.36
CA CYS A 141 12.94 7.56 -22.31
C CYS A 141 12.13 6.39 -22.88
N TRP A 142 12.62 5.18 -22.68
CA TRP A 142 11.95 3.94 -23.05
C TRP A 142 11.21 3.28 -21.87
N ILE A 143 11.12 3.98 -20.76
CA ILE A 143 10.33 3.60 -19.59
C ILE A 143 9.00 4.33 -19.70
N GLU A 144 7.93 3.57 -19.89
CA GLU A 144 6.60 4.12 -20.14
C GLU A 144 5.69 3.86 -18.95
N PRO A 145 4.93 4.85 -18.46
CA PRO A 145 3.90 4.59 -17.48
C PRO A 145 2.86 3.62 -18.10
N ILE A 146 2.45 2.61 -17.32
CA ILE A 146 1.42 1.65 -17.78
C ILE A 146 0.09 2.36 -17.94
N VAL A 147 -0.17 3.37 -17.10
CA VAL A 147 -1.33 4.26 -17.22
C VAL A 147 -0.83 5.64 -17.58
N LYS A 148 -1.22 6.14 -18.73
CA LYS A 148 -0.89 7.51 -19.17
C LYS A 148 -1.71 8.52 -18.36
N GLU A 149 -1.09 9.64 -17.99
CA GLU A 149 -1.75 10.72 -17.22
C GLU A 149 -2.96 11.34 -17.95
N ASP A 150 -2.98 11.29 -19.28
CA ASP A 150 -4.09 11.81 -20.10
C ASP A 150 -5.41 11.03 -19.99
N SER A 151 -5.41 9.91 -19.26
CA SER A 151 -6.61 9.10 -19.05
C SER A 151 -7.41 9.57 -17.82
N MET A 152 -7.60 10.87 -17.61
CA MET A 152 -8.53 11.38 -16.58
C MET A 152 -9.94 10.79 -16.71
N GLU A 153 -10.35 10.37 -17.90
CA GLU A 153 -11.61 9.66 -18.15
C GLU A 153 -11.68 8.29 -17.48
N MET A 154 -10.55 7.73 -17.03
CA MET A 154 -10.46 6.42 -16.39
C MET A 154 -10.37 6.48 -14.85
N LEU A 155 -10.41 7.67 -14.27
CA LEU A 155 -10.39 7.82 -12.81
C LEU A 155 -11.68 7.32 -12.18
N LYS A 156 -11.56 6.57 -11.10
CA LYS A 156 -12.68 5.94 -10.41
C LYS A 156 -12.70 6.34 -8.94
N PRO A 157 -13.85 6.71 -8.40
CA PRO A 157 -13.96 7.06 -6.98
C PRO A 157 -13.95 5.80 -6.12
N LEU A 158 -12.86 5.54 -5.41
CA LEU A 158 -12.74 4.46 -4.43
C LEU A 158 -13.20 4.97 -3.06
N ILE A 159 -14.33 4.44 -2.60
CA ILE A 159 -14.83 4.71 -1.25
C ILE A 159 -14.14 3.75 -0.28
N ILE A 160 -13.50 4.29 0.75
CA ILE A 160 -12.88 3.50 1.81
C ILE A 160 -13.97 3.02 2.76
N PRO A 161 -14.14 1.69 2.96
CA PRO A 161 -15.22 1.18 3.79
C PRO A 161 -15.11 1.68 5.24
N SER A 162 -16.24 2.06 5.78
CA SER A 162 -16.39 2.47 7.18
C SER A 162 -17.46 1.61 7.83
N LYS A 163 -17.27 1.31 9.09
CA LYS A 163 -18.19 0.53 9.89
C LYS A 163 -19.63 1.04 9.77
N GLY A 164 -20.53 0.14 9.41
CA GLY A 164 -21.97 0.44 9.27
C GLY A 164 -22.38 1.23 8.05
N LYS A 165 -21.42 1.75 7.23
CA LYS A 165 -21.75 2.48 6.01
C LYS A 165 -21.78 1.56 4.79
N ALA A 166 -22.68 1.84 3.87
CA ALA A 166 -22.82 1.10 2.62
C ALA A 166 -21.82 1.58 1.58
N VAL A 167 -21.17 0.66 0.89
CA VAL A 167 -20.31 0.93 -0.26
C VAL A 167 -20.97 0.35 -1.50
N ARG A 168 -21.16 1.17 -2.53
CA ARG A 168 -21.78 0.75 -3.79
C ARG A 168 -20.85 -0.15 -4.58
N VAL A 169 -21.41 -1.22 -5.14
CA VAL A 169 -20.73 -2.17 -6.02
C VAL A 169 -20.76 -1.65 -7.45
N TYR A 170 -19.58 -1.57 -8.06
CA TYR A 170 -19.37 -1.24 -9.47
C TYR A 170 -18.60 -2.37 -10.16
N PRO A 171 -18.66 -2.48 -11.50
CA PRO A 171 -17.91 -3.52 -12.22
C PRO A 171 -16.42 -3.53 -11.89
N TRP A 172 -15.81 -2.38 -11.63
CA TRP A 172 -14.38 -2.23 -11.37
C TRP A 172 -13.98 -2.52 -9.91
N ASN A 173 -14.87 -2.35 -8.90
CA ASN A 173 -14.53 -2.57 -7.49
C ASN A 173 -15.06 -3.89 -6.91
N LYS A 174 -15.89 -4.62 -7.64
CA LYS A 174 -16.56 -5.84 -7.14
C LYS A 174 -15.58 -6.89 -6.63
N THR A 175 -14.45 -7.09 -7.32
CA THR A 175 -13.40 -8.04 -6.90
C THR A 175 -12.74 -7.61 -5.60
N LEU A 176 -12.43 -6.32 -5.46
CA LEU A 176 -11.87 -5.76 -4.24
C LEU A 176 -12.84 -5.91 -3.06
N LEU A 177 -14.12 -5.55 -3.26
CA LEU A 177 -15.16 -5.68 -2.23
C LEU A 177 -15.41 -7.15 -1.87
N ARG A 178 -15.51 -8.04 -2.87
CA ARG A 178 -15.62 -9.48 -2.65
C ARG A 178 -14.49 -10.01 -1.79
N ASN A 179 -13.24 -9.68 -2.13
CA ASN A 179 -12.08 -10.13 -1.36
C ASN A 179 -12.12 -9.60 0.07
N THR A 180 -12.47 -8.34 0.25
CA THR A 180 -12.61 -7.73 1.60
C THR A 180 -13.66 -8.46 2.45
N LEU A 181 -14.81 -8.78 1.86
CA LEU A 181 -15.88 -9.52 2.55
C LEU A 181 -15.44 -10.93 2.94
N VAL A 182 -14.79 -11.66 2.05
CA VAL A 182 -14.34 -13.03 2.31
C VAL A 182 -13.19 -13.05 3.34
N LEU A 183 -12.16 -12.22 3.14
CA LEU A 183 -10.93 -12.29 3.92
C LEU A 183 -11.07 -11.68 5.31
N HIS A 184 -11.82 -10.59 5.43
CA HIS A 184 -11.84 -9.78 6.65
C HIS A 184 -13.19 -9.77 7.38
N GLU A 185 -14.30 -9.93 6.65
CA GLU A 185 -15.65 -10.01 7.23
C GLU A 185 -16.12 -11.44 7.42
N LYS A 186 -15.38 -12.45 6.91
CA LYS A 186 -15.71 -13.88 6.98
C LYS A 186 -17.08 -14.22 6.38
N LYS A 187 -17.53 -13.42 5.40
CA LYS A 187 -18.79 -13.64 4.67
C LYS A 187 -18.54 -14.51 3.44
N GLN A 188 -19.52 -15.31 3.08
CA GLN A 188 -19.50 -16.00 1.80
C GLN A 188 -19.81 -14.98 0.70
N ALA A 189 -18.88 -14.77 -0.21
CA ALA A 189 -19.09 -13.85 -1.33
C ALA A 189 -18.45 -14.41 -2.61
N GLU A 190 -19.19 -14.35 -3.71
CA GLU A 190 -18.77 -14.84 -5.03
C GLU A 190 -19.25 -13.91 -6.15
N ILE A 191 -18.56 -13.96 -7.29
CA ILE A 191 -18.97 -13.22 -8.48
C ILE A 191 -19.47 -14.22 -9.50
N LYS A 192 -20.75 -14.10 -9.89
CA LYS A 192 -21.39 -14.89 -10.93
C LYS A 192 -22.04 -13.98 -11.97
N ASN A 193 -21.83 -14.25 -13.25
CA ASN A 193 -22.40 -13.47 -14.35
C ASN A 193 -22.25 -11.94 -14.14
N ASP A 194 -21.04 -11.54 -13.78
CA ASP A 194 -20.68 -10.14 -13.51
C ASP A 194 -21.37 -9.48 -12.29
N THR A 195 -22.11 -10.24 -11.52
CA THR A 195 -22.86 -9.78 -10.33
C THR A 195 -22.21 -10.32 -9.06
N LEU A 196 -22.06 -9.46 -8.05
CA LEU A 196 -21.57 -9.86 -6.72
C LEU A 196 -22.72 -10.43 -5.90
N TYR A 197 -22.52 -11.65 -5.40
CA TYR A 197 -23.41 -12.32 -4.46
C TYR A 197 -22.77 -12.37 -3.08
N VAL A 198 -23.53 -12.05 -2.05
CA VAL A 198 -23.12 -12.15 -0.64
C VAL A 198 -24.18 -12.98 0.09
N GLU A 199 -23.74 -14.05 0.78
CA GLU A 199 -24.63 -15.01 1.43
C GLU A 199 -25.73 -15.54 0.46
N GLY A 200 -25.34 -15.81 -0.78
CA GLY A 200 -26.22 -16.32 -1.83
C GLY A 200 -27.18 -15.31 -2.45
N LYS A 201 -27.15 -14.04 -2.05
CA LYS A 201 -28.03 -12.97 -2.59
C LYS A 201 -27.24 -11.99 -3.43
N PRO A 202 -27.77 -11.54 -4.59
CA PRO A 202 -27.14 -10.49 -5.38
C PRO A 202 -27.21 -9.15 -4.62
N VAL A 203 -26.09 -8.41 -4.60
CA VAL A 203 -25.99 -7.15 -3.87
C VAL A 203 -25.49 -6.02 -4.75
N GLN A 204 -26.08 -4.84 -4.57
CA GLN A 204 -25.61 -3.58 -5.16
C GLN A 204 -24.81 -2.74 -4.18
N HIS A 205 -24.90 -3.04 -2.89
CA HIS A 205 -24.18 -2.36 -1.82
C HIS A 205 -23.61 -3.39 -0.84
N CYS A 206 -22.41 -3.15 -0.37
CA CYS A 206 -21.74 -3.96 0.65
C CYS A 206 -21.70 -3.19 1.97
N HIS A 207 -21.97 -3.90 3.09
CA HIS A 207 -21.86 -3.37 4.44
C HIS A 207 -20.72 -4.08 5.17
N PHE A 208 -19.94 -3.28 5.90
CA PHE A 208 -18.77 -3.71 6.63
C PHE A 208 -18.97 -3.54 8.13
N THR A 209 -18.42 -4.45 8.92
CA THR A 209 -18.50 -4.42 10.38
C THR A 209 -17.31 -3.74 11.04
N LYS A 210 -16.27 -3.45 10.22
CA LYS A 210 -15.02 -2.83 10.63
C LYS A 210 -14.74 -1.56 9.83
N ASP A 211 -13.85 -0.74 10.36
CA ASP A 211 -13.23 0.35 9.65
C ASP A 211 -12.03 -0.13 8.84
N TYR A 212 -11.82 0.47 7.67
CA TYR A 212 -10.77 0.10 6.73
C TYR A 212 -9.94 1.31 6.33
N TYR A 213 -8.71 1.04 5.92
CA TYR A 213 -7.73 2.04 5.53
C TYR A 213 -7.13 1.70 4.18
N TRP A 214 -6.74 2.73 3.44
CA TRP A 214 -5.96 2.58 2.23
C TRP A 214 -4.56 3.09 2.49
N VAL A 215 -3.56 2.25 2.24
CA VAL A 215 -2.16 2.56 2.53
C VAL A 215 -1.30 2.52 1.28
N GLY A 216 -0.31 3.39 1.21
CA GLY A 216 0.68 3.45 0.15
C GLY A 216 2.09 3.27 0.70
N ALA A 217 2.92 2.53 -0.02
CA ALA A 217 4.32 2.32 0.31
C ALA A 217 5.22 3.12 -0.61
N ASN A 218 6.16 3.85 -0.02
CA ASN A 218 7.23 4.54 -0.77
C ASN A 218 8.44 3.64 -1.04
N ASN A 219 8.35 2.34 -0.71
CA ASN A 219 9.47 1.43 -0.86
C ASN A 219 9.50 0.82 -2.25
N ALA A 220 10.54 1.14 -3.02
CA ALA A 220 10.77 0.60 -4.36
C ALA A 220 10.99 -0.93 -4.37
N ILE A 221 11.44 -1.50 -3.25
CA ILE A 221 11.85 -2.91 -3.19
C ILE A 221 10.67 -3.83 -2.85
N ASN A 222 9.72 -3.36 -2.04
CA ASN A 222 8.54 -4.12 -1.63
C ASN A 222 7.31 -3.24 -1.77
N LEU A 223 6.51 -3.49 -2.79
CA LEU A 223 5.14 -2.95 -2.89
C LEU A 223 4.28 -3.67 -1.84
N SER A 224 4.41 -3.26 -0.58
CA SER A 224 3.58 -3.78 0.51
C SER A 224 2.50 -2.75 0.83
N ASP A 225 1.57 -2.56 -0.10
CA ASP A 225 0.52 -1.55 0.03
C ASP A 225 -0.83 -2.04 -0.52
N SER A 226 -1.84 -1.21 -0.38
CA SER A 226 -3.21 -1.52 -0.73
C SER A 226 -3.45 -1.85 -2.20
N ARG A 227 -2.53 -1.50 -3.11
CA ARG A 227 -2.60 -1.91 -4.51
C ARG A 227 -2.44 -3.42 -4.67
N LEU A 228 -1.72 -4.08 -3.76
CA LEU A 228 -1.49 -5.52 -3.78
C LEU A 228 -2.51 -6.29 -2.95
N PHE A 229 -2.79 -5.83 -1.74
CA PHE A 229 -3.59 -6.60 -0.78
C PHE A 229 -4.97 -6.00 -0.48
N GLY A 230 -5.30 -4.85 -1.07
CA GLY A 230 -6.58 -4.20 -0.84
C GLY A 230 -6.63 -3.41 0.46
N PHE A 231 -7.80 -3.32 1.06
CA PHE A 231 -8.02 -2.57 2.29
C PHE A 231 -7.35 -3.20 3.51
N VAL A 232 -6.82 -2.37 4.38
CA VAL A 232 -6.28 -2.77 5.69
C VAL A 232 -7.37 -2.59 6.75
N PRO A 233 -7.85 -3.66 7.40
CA PRO A 233 -8.85 -3.53 8.46
C PRO A 233 -8.24 -3.00 9.76
N GLU A 234 -9.04 -2.33 10.57
CA GLU A 234 -8.64 -1.73 11.85
C GLU A 234 -7.96 -2.72 12.82
N ASP A 235 -8.41 -3.98 12.83
CA ASP A 235 -7.86 -5.03 13.68
C ASP A 235 -6.44 -5.48 13.28
N HIS A 236 -5.96 -5.12 12.12
CA HIS A 236 -4.58 -5.35 11.66
C HIS A 236 -3.62 -4.24 12.09
N ILE A 237 -4.10 -3.06 12.48
CA ILE A 237 -3.25 -1.92 12.84
C ILE A 237 -2.62 -2.16 14.22
N ILE A 238 -1.30 -2.11 14.28
CA ILE A 238 -0.50 -2.28 15.51
C ILE A 238 -0.29 -0.93 16.19
N GLY A 239 0.11 0.09 15.41
CA GLY A 239 0.43 1.42 15.94
C GLY A 239 1.01 2.35 14.88
N LYS A 240 1.60 3.45 15.33
CA LYS A 240 2.24 4.48 14.49
C LYS A 240 3.76 4.38 14.59
N ALA A 241 4.43 4.37 13.44
CA ALA A 241 5.88 4.56 13.41
C ALA A 241 6.21 6.00 13.82
N SER A 242 7.06 6.16 14.82
CA SER A 242 7.28 7.48 15.43
C SER A 242 8.68 8.01 15.19
N ILE A 243 9.71 7.24 15.51
CA ILE A 243 11.09 7.69 15.51
C ILE A 243 11.99 6.61 14.91
N ILE A 244 12.98 7.03 14.13
CA ILE A 244 14.08 6.17 13.68
C ILE A 244 15.06 6.04 14.85
N TRP A 245 15.02 4.92 15.53
CA TRP A 245 15.92 4.64 16.65
C TRP A 245 17.36 4.46 16.19
N PHE A 246 17.53 3.74 15.07
CA PHE A 246 18.83 3.35 14.58
C PHE A 246 18.81 3.18 13.06
N SER A 247 19.83 3.74 12.39
CA SER A 247 19.98 3.64 10.93
C SER A 247 21.43 3.32 10.57
N LYS A 248 21.63 2.23 9.83
CA LYS A 248 22.92 1.77 9.35
C LYS A 248 22.81 1.25 7.92
N GLU A 249 23.84 1.45 7.13
CA GLU A 249 23.93 0.91 5.77
C GLU A 249 24.19 -0.60 5.79
N LYS A 250 23.58 -1.31 4.87
CA LYS A 250 23.80 -2.76 4.72
C LYS A 250 25.22 -3.02 4.19
N GLY A 251 25.88 -4.06 4.72
CA GLY A 251 27.20 -4.49 4.23
C GLY A 251 28.37 -3.73 4.82
N THR A 252 28.14 -2.80 5.74
CA THR A 252 29.22 -2.07 6.43
C THR A 252 29.70 -2.81 7.69
N GLY A 253 30.98 -2.63 8.06
CA GLY A 253 31.58 -3.22 9.26
C GLY A 253 30.90 -2.79 10.56
N PRO A 254 31.16 -3.46 11.71
CA PRO A 254 30.42 -3.25 12.96
C PRO A 254 30.46 -1.79 13.45
N PHE A 255 31.51 -1.03 13.16
CA PHE A 255 31.72 0.34 13.63
C PHE A 255 31.59 1.41 12.53
N SER A 256 31.12 1.05 11.30
CA SER A 256 31.02 1.98 10.16
C SER A 256 29.62 1.96 9.55
N GLY A 257 29.29 2.95 8.72
CA GLY A 257 28.04 3.03 7.97
C GLY A 257 26.83 3.51 8.77
N TYR A 258 27.03 4.13 9.93
CA TYR A 258 25.95 4.74 10.70
C TYR A 258 25.45 6.01 10.03
N ARG A 259 24.14 6.11 9.84
CA ARG A 259 23.48 7.29 9.29
C ARG A 259 23.04 8.22 10.44
N TRP A 260 24.01 8.85 11.08
CA TRP A 260 23.76 9.73 12.25
C TRP A 260 22.71 10.81 12.00
N GLY A 261 22.67 11.35 10.79
CA GLY A 261 21.68 12.36 10.40
C GLY A 261 20.23 11.85 10.35
N ARG A 262 19.98 10.53 10.48
CA ARG A 262 18.64 9.93 10.51
C ARG A 262 18.24 9.38 11.87
N ILE A 263 19.21 9.18 12.75
CA ILE A 263 18.96 8.64 14.10
C ILE A 263 18.22 9.70 14.93
N TRP A 264 17.20 9.31 15.69
CA TRP A 264 16.31 10.16 16.47
C TRP A 264 15.42 11.10 15.66
N LYS A 265 15.38 10.98 14.34
CA LYS A 265 14.41 11.72 13.53
C LYS A 265 13.04 11.05 13.52
N ARG A 266 12.00 11.86 13.35
CA ARG A 266 10.66 11.33 13.08
C ARG A 266 10.64 10.57 11.76
N VAL A 267 9.81 9.54 11.71
CA VAL A 267 9.52 8.82 10.46
C VAL A 267 8.57 9.72 9.66
N GLU A 268 8.99 10.14 8.46
CA GLU A 268 8.22 10.95 7.51
C GLU A 268 7.87 10.13 6.28
#